data_31809e8bdcd6cf0ba17d4a17f6d00bd4
#
_entry.id   31809e8bdcd6cf0ba17d4a17f6d00bd4
#
_cell.length_a   1.000
_cell.length_b   1.000
_cell.length_c   1.000
_cell.angle_alpha   90.00
_cell.angle_beta   90.00
_cell.angle_gamma   90.00
#
_symmetry.space_group_name_H-M   'P 1'
#
loop_
_entity.id
_entity.type
_entity.pdbx_description
1 polymer ?
#
loop_
_entity_poly.entity_id
_entity_poly.type
_entity_poly.pdbx_seq_one_letter_code
_entity_poly.pdbx_strand_id
1 'polypeptide(L)'
;GSRLVKFTIQKDEYDLPDFAFIMSQYEKITKLMRDGVIRSAQAVDGNGVADAVAKMAFGNKIGVSISGRIPGADLFAPGFGDIIAEVPADRLDDITSSYVLIGETNDKEVFEYGYDSIPMDEAIKVWEKPLEKVFPTRSHKDTSLLDTPIYDKGSVYVCKNKVAKPTVFIPVFPGTNCEYDSAKAFE
;
A
#
# COMPACT_ATOMS: atom_id res chain seq x y z
N GLY A 1 -17.43 4.99 8.48
CA GLY A 1 -16.12 4.36 8.31
C GLY A 1 -16.15 3.29 7.24
N SER A 2 -14.98 2.82 6.88
CA SER A 2 -14.83 1.69 5.97
C SER A 2 -14.73 0.37 6.74
N ARG A 3 -14.97 -0.74 6.07
CA ARG A 3 -14.74 -2.09 6.58
C ARG A 3 -13.41 -2.62 6.07
N LEU A 4 -12.72 -3.38 6.91
CA LEU A 4 -11.54 -4.12 6.53
C LEU A 4 -11.92 -5.58 6.31
N VAL A 5 -11.70 -6.06 5.11
CA VAL A 5 -12.01 -7.44 4.71
C VAL A 5 -10.74 -8.17 4.30
N LYS A 6 -10.66 -9.46 4.58
CA LYS A 6 -9.57 -10.33 4.16
C LYS A 6 -10.07 -11.32 3.12
N PHE A 7 -9.42 -11.34 1.98
CA PHE A 7 -9.56 -12.39 0.96
C PHE A 7 -8.46 -13.43 1.19
N THR A 8 -8.87 -14.65 1.51
CA THR A 8 -7.94 -15.74 1.79
C THR A 8 -7.78 -16.62 0.56
N ILE A 9 -6.54 -17.00 0.23
CA ILE A 9 -6.28 -17.94 -0.85
C ILE A 9 -6.59 -19.38 -0.42
N GLN A 10 -6.86 -20.23 -1.41
CA GLN A 10 -6.98 -21.68 -1.19
C GLN A 10 -5.61 -22.34 -1.37
N LYS A 11 -5.34 -23.32 -0.53
CA LYS A 11 -4.13 -24.13 -0.54
C LYS A 11 -4.50 -25.59 -0.46
N ASP A 12 -3.62 -26.47 -0.96
CA ASP A 12 -3.75 -27.91 -0.85
C ASP A 12 -3.21 -28.46 0.49
N GLU A 13 -3.19 -29.78 0.62
CA GLU A 13 -2.69 -30.48 1.81
C GLU A 13 -1.18 -30.33 2.07
N TYR A 14 -0.43 -29.83 1.08
CA TYR A 14 0.99 -29.51 1.17
C TYR A 14 1.27 -28.02 1.34
N ASP A 15 0.25 -27.24 1.65
CA ASP A 15 0.32 -25.77 1.76
C ASP A 15 0.68 -25.07 0.43
N LEU A 16 0.52 -25.76 -0.70
CA LEU A 16 0.73 -25.18 -2.02
C LEU A 16 -0.52 -24.43 -2.48
N PRO A 17 -0.36 -23.22 -3.06
CA PRO A 17 -1.48 -22.42 -3.51
C PRO A 17 -2.23 -23.04 -4.69
N ASP A 18 -3.56 -22.98 -4.69
CA ASP A 18 -4.35 -23.22 -5.90
C ASP A 18 -4.23 -21.99 -6.83
N PHE A 19 -3.36 -22.10 -7.83
CA PHE A 19 -3.06 -21.00 -8.74
C PHE A 19 -4.28 -20.58 -9.61
N ALA A 20 -5.15 -21.51 -9.98
CA ALA A 20 -6.35 -21.19 -10.76
C ALA A 20 -7.33 -20.37 -9.90
N PHE A 21 -7.53 -20.77 -8.66
CA PHE A 21 -8.34 -20.03 -7.70
C PHE A 21 -7.77 -18.62 -7.46
N ILE A 22 -6.45 -18.50 -7.20
CA ILE A 22 -5.79 -17.23 -6.93
C ILE A 22 -5.95 -16.27 -8.10
N MET A 23 -5.69 -16.71 -9.32
CA MET A 23 -5.81 -15.88 -10.52
C MET A 23 -7.24 -15.33 -10.66
N SER A 24 -8.24 -16.20 -10.52
CA SER A 24 -9.65 -15.78 -10.57
C SER A 24 -10.00 -14.79 -9.44
N GLN A 25 -9.50 -15.03 -8.23
CA GLN A 25 -9.75 -14.14 -7.09
C GLN A 25 -9.10 -12.76 -7.30
N TYR A 26 -7.85 -12.73 -7.73
CA TYR A 26 -7.12 -11.47 -7.96
C TYR A 26 -7.70 -10.65 -9.12
N GLU A 27 -8.21 -11.30 -10.16
CA GLU A 27 -8.96 -10.61 -11.21
C GLU A 27 -10.21 -9.91 -10.66
N LYS A 28 -10.96 -10.58 -9.80
CA LYS A 28 -12.15 -9.99 -9.14
C LYS A 28 -11.75 -8.83 -8.22
N ILE A 29 -10.70 -8.99 -7.40
CA ILE A 29 -10.19 -7.92 -6.54
C ILE A 29 -9.74 -6.72 -7.39
N THR A 30 -9.00 -6.97 -8.46
CA THR A 30 -8.55 -5.91 -9.39
C THR A 30 -9.73 -5.18 -10.03
N LYS A 31 -10.78 -5.90 -10.39
CA LYS A 31 -12.02 -5.29 -10.90
C LYS A 31 -12.68 -4.41 -9.84
N LEU A 32 -12.82 -4.88 -8.60
CA LEU A 32 -13.38 -4.11 -7.49
C LEU A 32 -12.57 -2.84 -7.21
N MET A 33 -11.23 -2.87 -7.36
CA MET A 33 -10.38 -1.68 -7.28
C MET A 33 -10.67 -0.68 -8.40
N ARG A 34 -10.77 -1.15 -9.65
CA ARG A 34 -11.08 -0.30 -10.82
C ARG A 34 -12.47 0.32 -10.73
N ASP A 35 -13.42 -0.41 -10.17
CA ASP A 35 -14.81 0.04 -9.98
C ASP A 35 -14.95 0.97 -8.74
N GLY A 36 -13.85 1.24 -8.01
CA GLY A 36 -13.82 2.09 -6.82
C GLY A 36 -14.55 1.51 -5.61
N VAL A 37 -14.79 0.19 -5.58
CA VAL A 37 -15.34 -0.53 -4.42
C VAL A 37 -14.28 -0.71 -3.35
N ILE A 38 -13.08 -1.13 -3.76
CA ILE A 38 -11.91 -1.22 -2.87
C ILE A 38 -11.16 0.11 -2.94
N ARG A 39 -10.97 0.77 -1.80
CA ARG A 39 -10.26 2.05 -1.66
C ARG A 39 -8.76 1.87 -1.51
N SER A 40 -8.37 0.89 -0.72
CA SER A 40 -6.97 0.53 -0.48
C SER A 40 -6.85 -0.97 -0.25
N ALA A 41 -5.69 -1.54 -0.51
CA ALA A 41 -5.41 -2.95 -0.27
C ALA A 41 -3.94 -3.19 0.05
N GLN A 42 -3.69 -4.23 0.85
CA GLN A 42 -2.36 -4.66 1.26
C GLN A 42 -2.29 -6.19 1.22
N ALA A 43 -1.21 -6.71 0.65
CA ALA A 43 -0.90 -8.14 0.74
C ALA A 43 -0.47 -8.50 2.17
N VAL A 44 -0.92 -9.65 2.64
CA VAL A 44 -0.47 -10.23 3.90
C VAL A 44 0.83 -10.99 3.65
N ASP A 45 1.80 -10.80 4.52
CA ASP A 45 3.11 -11.44 4.47
C ASP A 45 3.37 -12.37 5.68
N GLY A 46 4.65 -12.60 6.01
CA GLY A 46 5.08 -13.41 7.14
C GLY A 46 4.72 -12.84 8.51
N ASN A 47 4.38 -11.54 8.58
CA ASN A 47 4.04 -10.86 9.84
C ASN A 47 2.52 -10.82 10.09
N GLY A 48 1.72 -11.31 9.15
CA GLY A 48 0.29 -11.49 9.33
C GLY A 48 -0.57 -10.26 9.10
N VAL A 49 -1.82 -10.39 9.49
CA VAL A 49 -2.88 -9.40 9.30
C VAL A 49 -2.58 -8.10 10.06
N ALA A 50 -2.05 -8.19 11.28
CA ALA A 50 -1.77 -7.02 12.12
C ALA A 50 -0.77 -6.07 11.44
N ASP A 51 0.31 -6.60 10.86
CA ASP A 51 1.31 -5.82 10.13
C ASP A 51 0.73 -5.21 8.86
N ALA A 52 -0.03 -5.99 8.08
CA ALA A 52 -0.67 -5.49 6.86
C ALA A 52 -1.63 -4.32 7.16
N VAL A 53 -2.47 -4.45 8.18
CA VAL A 53 -3.40 -3.39 8.63
C VAL A 53 -2.63 -2.18 9.15
N ALA A 54 -1.57 -2.37 9.93
CA ALA A 54 -0.74 -1.28 10.42
C ALA A 54 -0.11 -0.47 9.28
N LYS A 55 0.46 -1.13 8.28
CA LYS A 55 1.03 -0.48 7.09
C LYS A 55 -0.01 0.33 6.30
N MET A 56 -1.24 -0.18 6.17
CA MET A 56 -2.34 0.55 5.54
C MET A 56 -2.72 1.83 6.31
N ALA A 57 -2.66 1.77 7.64
CA ALA A 57 -3.12 2.83 8.53
C ALA A 57 -2.11 3.97 8.73
N PHE A 58 -0.79 3.66 8.73
CA PHE A 58 0.28 4.60 9.11
C PHE A 58 0.32 5.87 8.26
N GLY A 59 0.11 5.77 6.94
CA GLY A 59 0.27 6.89 6.02
C GLY A 59 -0.60 8.10 6.36
N ASN A 60 -1.88 7.87 6.62
CA ASN A 60 -2.85 8.91 6.94
C ASN A 60 -3.30 8.87 8.41
N LYS A 61 -2.66 8.07 9.25
CA LYS A 61 -3.00 7.85 10.66
C LYS A 61 -4.48 7.50 10.89
N ILE A 62 -5.00 6.65 10.01
CA ILE A 62 -6.39 6.21 10.12
C ILE A 62 -6.50 5.16 11.21
N GLY A 63 -7.32 5.42 12.22
CA GLY A 63 -7.56 4.49 13.30
C GLY A 63 -8.26 3.22 12.82
N VAL A 64 -8.00 2.11 13.50
CA VAL A 64 -8.54 0.80 13.16
C VAL A 64 -9.03 0.08 14.40
N SER A 65 -10.25 -0.45 14.33
CA SER A 65 -10.81 -1.34 15.33
C SER A 65 -10.89 -2.75 14.74
N ILE A 66 -10.01 -3.65 15.19
CA ILE A 66 -9.99 -5.05 14.77
C ILE A 66 -10.99 -5.84 15.60
N SER A 67 -11.74 -6.73 14.96
CA SER A 67 -12.72 -7.57 15.61
C SER A 67 -12.08 -8.48 16.66
N GLY A 68 -12.50 -8.35 17.91
CA GLY A 68 -12.08 -9.24 19.00
C GLY A 68 -12.51 -10.72 18.86
N ARG A 69 -13.26 -11.05 17.79
CA ARG A 69 -13.60 -12.44 17.44
C ARG A 69 -12.47 -13.16 16.69
N ILE A 70 -11.50 -12.41 16.16
CA ILE A 70 -10.33 -13.00 15.53
C ILE A 70 -9.36 -13.37 16.65
N PRO A 71 -8.90 -14.62 16.76
CA PRO A 71 -7.90 -14.99 17.76
C PRO A 71 -6.63 -14.18 17.58
N GLY A 72 -6.03 -13.72 18.67
CA GLY A 72 -4.80 -12.91 18.62
C GLY A 72 -3.66 -13.60 17.85
N ALA A 73 -3.54 -14.93 17.97
CA ALA A 73 -2.56 -15.71 17.22
C ALA A 73 -2.75 -15.59 15.70
N ASP A 74 -3.99 -15.52 15.22
CA ASP A 74 -4.30 -15.44 13.79
C ASP A 74 -3.96 -14.06 13.20
N LEU A 75 -3.86 -13.02 14.05
CA LEU A 75 -3.43 -11.69 13.61
C LEU A 75 -1.97 -11.65 13.19
N PHE A 76 -1.13 -12.52 13.76
CA PHE A 76 0.31 -12.59 13.52
C PHE A 76 0.72 -13.82 12.72
N ALA A 77 -0.24 -14.67 12.33
CA ALA A 77 0.04 -15.83 11.50
C ALA A 77 0.40 -15.41 10.07
N PRO A 78 1.42 -16.04 9.44
CA PRO A 78 1.73 -15.80 8.04
C PRO A 78 0.52 -16.01 7.12
N GLY A 79 0.34 -15.12 6.15
CA GLY A 79 -0.79 -15.16 5.23
C GLY A 79 -0.39 -14.86 3.79
N PHE A 80 0.71 -15.46 3.33
CA PHE A 80 1.20 -15.24 1.96
C PHE A 80 0.13 -15.52 0.91
N GLY A 81 -0.16 -14.52 0.09
CA GLY A 81 -1.20 -14.54 -0.93
C GLY A 81 -2.56 -14.03 -0.46
N ASP A 82 -2.80 -13.87 0.83
CA ASP A 82 -4.00 -13.22 1.34
C ASP A 82 -3.93 -11.70 1.07
N ILE A 83 -5.08 -11.08 0.85
CA ILE A 83 -5.20 -9.63 0.63
C ILE A 83 -6.14 -9.03 1.67
N ILE A 84 -5.71 -8.00 2.36
CA ILE A 84 -6.58 -7.12 3.14
C ILE A 84 -7.05 -5.99 2.23
N ALA A 85 -8.33 -5.66 2.28
CA ALA A 85 -8.89 -4.55 1.53
C ALA A 85 -9.78 -3.66 2.41
N GLU A 86 -9.72 -2.35 2.14
CA GLU A 86 -10.62 -1.37 2.70
C GLU A 86 -11.79 -1.14 1.75
N VAL A 87 -13.01 -1.30 2.26
CA VAL A 87 -14.25 -1.17 1.50
C VAL A 87 -15.23 -0.27 2.26
N PRO A 88 -15.86 0.72 1.61
CA PRO A 88 -16.95 1.47 2.23
C PRO A 88 -18.03 0.54 2.77
N ALA A 89 -18.58 0.85 3.94
CA ALA A 89 -19.54 -0.04 4.60
C ALA A 89 -20.81 -0.30 3.76
N ASP A 90 -21.19 0.68 2.94
CA ASP A 90 -22.35 0.63 2.02
C ASP A 90 -22.05 -0.10 0.69
N ARG A 91 -20.80 -0.52 0.47
CA ARG A 91 -20.35 -1.20 -0.74
C ARG A 91 -19.95 -2.67 -0.49
N LEU A 92 -20.14 -3.20 0.71
CA LEU A 92 -19.81 -4.61 1.02
C LEU A 92 -20.59 -5.61 0.17
N ASP A 93 -21.84 -5.30 -0.16
CA ASP A 93 -22.69 -6.15 -0.99
C ASP A 93 -22.23 -6.27 -2.45
N ASP A 94 -21.34 -5.37 -2.90
CA ASP A 94 -20.73 -5.43 -4.22
C ASP A 94 -19.64 -6.52 -4.32
N ILE A 95 -19.20 -7.05 -3.17
CA ILE A 95 -18.18 -8.11 -3.12
C ILE A 95 -18.84 -9.45 -3.37
N THR A 96 -18.54 -10.05 -4.51
CA THR A 96 -19.07 -11.38 -4.89
C THR A 96 -18.18 -12.55 -4.48
N SER A 97 -16.95 -12.27 -4.04
CA SER A 97 -16.00 -13.27 -3.54
C SER A 97 -16.16 -13.49 -2.04
N SER A 98 -15.80 -14.68 -1.56
CA SER A 98 -15.76 -14.93 -0.11
C SER A 98 -14.71 -14.07 0.56
N TYR A 99 -15.06 -13.49 1.69
CA TYR A 99 -14.14 -12.70 2.52
C TYR A 99 -14.40 -12.92 4.01
N VAL A 100 -13.44 -12.55 4.83
CA VAL A 100 -13.57 -12.49 6.28
C VAL A 100 -13.55 -11.02 6.70
N LEU A 101 -14.55 -10.61 7.49
CA LEU A 101 -14.55 -9.26 8.07
C LEU A 101 -13.53 -9.18 9.20
N ILE A 102 -12.51 -8.34 9.03
CA ILE A 102 -11.41 -8.15 9.98
C ILE A 102 -11.75 -7.09 11.02
N GLY A 103 -12.35 -5.98 10.57
CA GLY A 103 -12.61 -4.83 11.42
C GLY A 103 -13.12 -3.64 10.63
N GLU A 104 -12.91 -2.47 11.18
CA GLU A 104 -13.36 -1.22 10.60
C GLU A 104 -12.37 -0.08 10.87
N THR A 105 -12.39 0.93 10.01
CA THR A 105 -11.66 2.17 10.22
C THR A 105 -12.42 3.12 11.14
N ASN A 106 -11.70 3.90 11.93
CA ASN A 106 -12.25 4.95 12.78
C ASN A 106 -11.37 6.22 12.72
N ASP A 107 -11.82 7.29 13.36
CA ASP A 107 -11.20 8.61 13.39
C ASP A 107 -10.39 8.91 14.68
N LYS A 108 -10.12 7.87 15.47
CA LYS A 108 -9.47 8.05 16.78
C LYS A 108 -7.94 8.01 16.74
N GLU A 109 -7.32 7.74 15.60
CA GLU A 109 -5.87 7.54 15.45
C GLU A 109 -5.29 6.50 16.43
N VAL A 110 -6.00 5.38 16.61
CA VAL A 110 -5.60 4.27 17.47
C VAL A 110 -5.82 2.93 16.78
N PHE A 111 -5.05 1.93 17.17
CA PHE A 111 -5.37 0.52 16.93
C PHE A 111 -6.12 -0.02 18.14
N GLU A 112 -7.30 -0.56 17.92
CA GLU A 112 -8.11 -1.22 18.95
C GLU A 112 -8.24 -2.71 18.64
N TYR A 113 -8.03 -3.55 19.64
CA TYR A 113 -8.29 -4.99 19.58
C TYR A 113 -8.83 -5.48 20.92
N GLY A 114 -10.08 -5.88 20.94
CA GLY A 114 -10.74 -6.22 22.20
C GLY A 114 -10.81 -5.04 23.17
N TYR A 115 -10.10 -5.15 24.30
CA TYR A 115 -9.96 -4.07 25.29
C TYR A 115 -8.63 -3.31 25.17
N ASP A 116 -7.74 -3.78 24.32
CA ASP A 116 -6.43 -3.16 24.15
C ASP A 116 -6.51 -2.05 23.09
N SER A 117 -5.74 -0.98 23.36
CA SER A 117 -5.65 0.16 22.46
C SER A 117 -4.22 0.66 22.41
N ILE A 118 -3.71 0.89 21.21
CA ILE A 118 -2.37 1.40 20.95
C ILE A 118 -2.50 2.71 20.16
N PRO A 119 -1.98 3.84 20.68
CA PRO A 119 -1.92 5.08 19.91
C PRO A 119 -1.11 4.92 18.63
N MET A 120 -1.60 5.49 17.52
CA MET A 120 -0.96 5.38 16.20
C MET A 120 0.48 5.91 16.20
N ASP A 121 0.72 7.04 16.88
CA ASP A 121 2.05 7.64 16.99
C ASP A 121 3.04 6.73 17.73
N GLU A 122 2.57 5.98 18.72
CA GLU A 122 3.40 5.00 19.44
C GLU A 122 3.77 3.83 18.53
N ALA A 123 2.80 3.30 17.78
CA ALA A 123 3.02 2.22 16.83
C ALA A 123 4.00 2.63 15.71
N ILE A 124 3.83 3.82 15.13
CA ILE A 124 4.73 4.37 14.10
C ILE A 124 6.14 4.52 14.65
N LYS A 125 6.30 5.10 15.84
CA LYS A 125 7.61 5.26 16.48
C LYS A 125 8.33 3.94 16.72
N VAL A 126 7.60 2.90 17.12
CA VAL A 126 8.18 1.55 17.30
C VAL A 126 8.59 0.96 15.95
N TRP A 127 7.78 1.16 14.90
CA TRP A 127 8.05 0.67 13.55
C TRP A 127 9.28 1.35 12.90
N GLU A 128 9.45 2.66 13.08
CA GLU A 128 10.60 3.42 12.56
C GLU A 128 11.91 3.13 13.29
N LYS A 129 11.84 2.86 14.61
CA LYS A 129 13.00 2.74 15.51
C LYS A 129 14.13 1.80 15.05
N PRO A 130 13.87 0.62 14.46
CA PRO A 130 14.93 -0.34 14.12
C PRO A 130 16.00 0.21 13.19
N LEU A 131 15.61 1.06 12.23
CA LEU A 131 16.52 1.62 11.22
C LEU A 131 16.94 3.06 11.49
N GLU A 132 16.39 3.72 12.51
CA GLU A 132 16.57 5.15 12.76
C GLU A 132 18.04 5.56 12.95
N LYS A 133 18.89 4.65 13.45
CA LYS A 133 20.33 4.91 13.61
C LYS A 133 21.11 4.91 12.30
N VAL A 134 20.65 4.21 11.31
CA VAL A 134 21.34 4.03 10.01
C VAL A 134 20.69 4.90 8.93
N PHE A 135 19.38 4.97 8.95
CA PHE A 135 18.56 5.76 8.03
C PHE A 135 17.56 6.61 8.84
N PRO A 136 18.02 7.75 9.40
CA PRO A 136 17.13 8.60 10.20
C PRO A 136 15.97 9.11 9.36
N THR A 137 14.76 9.01 9.89
CA THR A 137 13.54 9.47 9.24
C THR A 137 13.47 10.99 9.13
N ARG A 138 14.26 11.71 9.95
CA ARG A 138 14.35 13.18 9.93
C ARG A 138 15.81 13.63 9.99
N SER A 139 16.14 14.66 9.22
CA SER A 139 17.41 15.35 9.36
C SER A 139 17.43 16.14 10.69
N HIS A 140 18.50 15.95 11.47
CA HIS A 140 18.68 16.71 12.72
C HIS A 140 19.05 18.19 12.48
N LYS A 141 19.39 18.57 11.26
CA LYS A 141 19.94 19.90 10.94
C LYS A 141 18.96 20.87 10.33
N ASP A 142 17.84 20.38 9.78
CA ASP A 142 16.88 21.24 9.11
C ASP A 142 15.45 20.78 9.41
N THR A 143 14.77 21.54 10.27
CA THR A 143 13.35 21.37 10.58
C THR A 143 12.47 22.39 9.88
N SER A 144 13.03 23.24 9.03
CA SER A 144 12.28 24.20 8.25
C SER A 144 11.42 23.50 7.20
N LEU A 145 10.22 23.98 6.98
CA LEU A 145 9.43 23.59 5.82
C LEU A 145 10.21 24.01 4.57
N LEU A 146 10.43 23.06 3.66
CA LEU A 146 11.00 23.37 2.36
C LEU A 146 10.06 24.34 1.64
N ASP A 147 10.53 25.54 1.39
CA ASP A 147 9.88 26.44 0.46
C ASP A 147 10.14 25.90 -0.95
N THR A 148 9.13 25.29 -1.53
CA THR A 148 9.20 24.77 -2.89
C THR A 148 8.68 25.85 -3.83
N PRO A 149 9.57 26.65 -4.45
CA PRO A 149 9.13 27.70 -5.36
C PRO A 149 8.43 27.08 -6.56
N ILE A 150 7.19 27.51 -6.78
CA ILE A 150 6.46 27.17 -8.00
C ILE A 150 6.99 28.06 -9.10
N TYR A 151 7.48 27.47 -10.18
CA TYR A 151 7.88 28.22 -11.36
C TYR A 151 6.64 28.73 -12.10
N ASP A 152 6.31 30.01 -11.87
CA ASP A 152 5.14 30.67 -12.43
C ASP A 152 5.47 31.72 -13.54
N LYS A 153 6.76 31.89 -13.84
CA LYS A 153 7.28 33.02 -14.66
C LYS A 153 7.70 32.63 -16.07
N GLY A 154 7.38 31.46 -16.55
CA GLY A 154 7.89 31.01 -17.83
C GLY A 154 6.82 30.71 -18.86
N SER A 155 7.02 31.22 -20.06
CA SER A 155 6.46 30.55 -21.23
C SER A 155 7.19 29.23 -21.44
N VAL A 156 6.47 28.17 -21.76
CA VAL A 156 7.07 26.91 -22.23
C VAL A 156 8.01 27.24 -23.38
N TYR A 157 9.29 26.86 -23.23
CA TYR A 157 10.27 27.06 -24.31
C TYR A 157 9.81 26.26 -25.53
N VAL A 158 9.55 26.97 -26.62
CA VAL A 158 9.23 26.34 -27.91
C VAL A 158 10.49 26.38 -28.78
N CYS A 159 11.02 25.22 -29.13
CA CYS A 159 12.18 25.11 -30.00
C CYS A 159 11.91 25.80 -31.34
N LYS A 160 12.82 26.72 -31.71
CA LYS A 160 12.76 27.47 -33.00
C LYS A 160 12.95 26.54 -34.18
N ASN A 161 13.81 25.55 -34.05
CA ASN A 161 14.09 24.55 -35.08
C ASN A 161 13.22 23.32 -34.85
N LYS A 162 12.06 23.27 -35.46
CA LYS A 162 11.13 22.13 -35.32
C LYS A 162 11.55 21.02 -36.27
N VAL A 163 11.71 19.81 -35.74
CA VAL A 163 11.98 18.58 -36.50
C VAL A 163 10.77 17.65 -36.33
N ALA A 164 10.30 17.09 -37.42
CA ALA A 164 9.13 16.21 -37.39
C ALA A 164 9.41 14.89 -36.62
N LYS A 165 10.65 14.41 -36.68
CA LYS A 165 11.11 13.25 -35.93
C LYS A 165 12.45 13.60 -35.26
N PRO A 166 12.44 14.05 -34.01
CA PRO A 166 13.67 14.35 -33.30
C PRO A 166 14.48 13.06 -33.06
N THR A 167 15.79 13.17 -33.14
CA THR A 167 16.72 12.09 -32.80
C THR A 167 17.22 12.31 -31.38
N VAL A 168 17.14 11.27 -30.57
CA VAL A 168 17.65 11.27 -29.20
C VAL A 168 18.89 10.39 -29.13
N PHE A 169 19.98 10.94 -28.59
CA PHE A 169 21.19 10.18 -28.31
C PHE A 169 21.29 9.88 -26.83
N ILE A 170 21.33 8.58 -26.48
CA ILE A 170 21.42 8.10 -25.11
C ILE A 170 22.80 7.42 -24.95
N PRO A 171 23.80 8.11 -24.39
CA PRO A 171 25.10 7.51 -24.17
C PRO A 171 25.06 6.53 -23.00
N VAL A 172 25.68 5.36 -23.17
CA VAL A 172 25.80 4.32 -22.17
C VAL A 172 27.27 4.14 -21.80
N PHE A 173 27.57 4.28 -20.51
CA PHE A 173 28.90 4.09 -19.95
C PHE A 173 28.89 2.99 -18.91
N PRO A 174 30.01 2.42 -18.50
CA PRO A 174 30.08 1.51 -17.36
C PRO A 174 29.44 2.13 -16.11
N GLY A 175 28.42 1.48 -15.57
CA GLY A 175 27.63 2.00 -14.44
C GLY A 175 26.42 2.86 -14.82
N THR A 176 26.17 3.13 -16.12
CA THR A 176 24.89 3.73 -16.55
C THR A 176 23.74 2.79 -16.21
N ASN A 177 22.66 3.39 -15.78
CA ASN A 177 21.42 2.69 -15.45
C ASN A 177 20.24 3.39 -16.13
N CYS A 178 19.12 2.68 -16.34
CA CYS A 178 17.91 3.23 -16.94
C CYS A 178 18.00 3.65 -18.43
N GLU A 179 19.02 3.23 -19.18
CA GLU A 179 19.14 3.51 -20.62
C GLU A 179 17.99 2.92 -21.44
N TYR A 180 17.53 1.72 -21.07
CA TYR A 180 16.38 1.06 -21.71
C TYR A 180 15.07 1.78 -21.42
N ASP A 181 14.88 2.23 -20.17
CA ASP A 181 13.67 2.98 -19.78
C ASP A 181 13.64 4.34 -20.47
N SER A 182 14.82 4.98 -20.61
CA SER A 182 14.96 6.23 -21.36
C SER A 182 14.64 6.03 -22.84
N ALA A 183 15.15 4.99 -23.47
CA ALA A 183 14.85 4.66 -24.87
C ALA A 183 13.35 4.46 -25.08
N LYS A 184 12.73 3.65 -24.21
CA LYS A 184 11.29 3.36 -24.25
C LYS A 184 10.41 4.61 -24.05
N ALA A 185 10.87 5.60 -23.29
CA ALA A 185 10.13 6.84 -23.09
C ALA A 185 10.08 7.73 -24.35
N PHE A 186 10.97 7.51 -25.32
CA PHE A 186 11.04 8.26 -26.59
C PHE A 186 10.49 7.48 -27.81
N GLU A 187 10.05 6.24 -27.64
CA GLU A 187 9.34 5.46 -28.64
C GLU A 187 7.85 5.86 -28.73
#